data_777af55a863a7c2d6a8f23bf7c29893a
#
_entry.id   777af55a863a7c2d6a8f23bf7c29893a
#
_cell.length_a   1.000
_cell.length_b   1.000
_cell.length_c   1.000
_cell.angle_alpha   90.00
_cell.angle_beta   90.00
_cell.angle_gamma   90.00
#
_symmetry.space_group_name_H-M   'P 1'
#
loop_
_entity.id
_entity.type
_entity.pdbx_description
1 polymer ?
#
loop_
_entity_poly.entity_id
_entity_poly.type
_entity_poly.pdbx_seq_one_letter_code
_entity_poly.pdbx_strand_id
1 'polypeptide(L)'
;MSSAGRSIPNTRAGLLTARQRLAVARRGFELLDRKRDVLIGEILAMVEEAEAVRHEASERFGEAYQRLDVARAVMGTERVRRLALSGQRSVDVEITPRSVMGVVVPMVRYDVLKADLTYGSGTTSVVLDQAQLDWDAVLELIGRLAEKVTTVWRLALELRRTQRRLNALEHLYIPTYTEAVTRIEQALEEREREEFFRAKRAKAKLQARRGGASPSDPT
;
A
#
# COMPACT_ATOMS: atom_id res chain seq x y z
N MET A 1 2.75 -19.25 -17.04
CA MET A 1 3.43 -20.23 -16.15
C MET A 1 4.84 -19.71 -15.89
N SER A 2 5.15 -19.33 -14.65
CA SER A 2 6.40 -18.65 -14.29
C SER A 2 7.63 -19.53 -14.49
N SER A 3 8.65 -19.03 -15.18
CA SER A 3 9.94 -19.70 -15.42
C SER A 3 10.78 -19.90 -14.14
N ALA A 4 10.46 -19.18 -13.07
CA ALA A 4 11.26 -19.15 -11.83
C ALA A 4 11.40 -20.50 -11.12
N GLY A 5 10.41 -21.39 -11.19
CA GLY A 5 10.48 -22.72 -10.60
C GLY A 5 11.15 -23.78 -11.46
N ARG A 6 11.21 -23.57 -12.80
CA ARG A 6 11.84 -24.52 -13.73
C ARG A 6 13.36 -24.41 -13.80
N SER A 7 13.93 -23.28 -13.37
CA SER A 7 15.38 -23.03 -13.43
C SER A 7 16.18 -23.64 -12.26
N ILE A 8 15.50 -24.23 -11.26
CA ILE A 8 16.18 -24.84 -10.11
C ILE A 8 16.60 -26.25 -10.49
N PRO A 9 17.92 -26.58 -10.42
CA PRO A 9 18.42 -27.89 -10.81
C PRO A 9 17.99 -28.98 -9.81
N ASN A 10 17.82 -30.24 -10.33
CA ASN A 10 17.44 -31.39 -9.51
C ASN A 10 18.67 -31.94 -8.76
N THR A 11 19.16 -31.16 -7.79
CA THR A 11 20.31 -31.49 -6.92
C THR A 11 19.97 -31.21 -5.46
N ARG A 12 20.74 -31.79 -4.51
CA ARG A 12 20.57 -31.48 -3.07
C ARG A 12 20.69 -29.99 -2.75
N ALA A 13 21.61 -29.27 -3.42
CA ALA A 13 21.74 -27.83 -3.30
C ALA A 13 20.52 -27.08 -3.87
N GLY A 14 19.98 -27.56 -5.01
CA GLY A 14 18.75 -27.04 -5.61
C GLY A 14 17.54 -27.21 -4.71
N LEU A 15 17.42 -28.39 -4.03
CA LEU A 15 16.37 -28.63 -3.04
C LEU A 15 16.44 -27.65 -1.87
N LEU A 16 17.63 -27.43 -1.31
CA LEU A 16 17.81 -26.47 -0.23
C LEU A 16 17.40 -25.06 -0.64
N THR A 17 17.82 -24.63 -1.83
CA THR A 17 17.44 -23.33 -2.41
C THR A 17 15.92 -23.21 -2.60
N ALA A 18 15.27 -24.26 -3.12
CA ALA A 18 13.81 -24.27 -3.31
C ALA A 18 13.07 -24.16 -1.97
N ARG A 19 13.48 -24.94 -0.95
CA ARG A 19 12.91 -24.88 0.39
C ARG A 19 13.10 -23.51 1.05
N GLN A 20 14.28 -22.90 0.91
CA GLN A 20 14.54 -21.54 1.41
C GLN A 20 13.63 -20.50 0.75
N ARG A 21 13.50 -20.54 -0.59
CA ARG A 21 12.61 -19.62 -1.32
C ARG A 21 11.15 -19.81 -0.92
N LEU A 22 10.69 -21.04 -0.74
CA LEU A 22 9.35 -21.35 -0.25
C LEU A 22 9.12 -20.76 1.17
N ALA A 23 10.08 -20.94 2.07
CA ALA A 23 10.00 -20.41 3.42
C ALA A 23 9.96 -18.88 3.45
N VAL A 24 10.78 -18.21 2.62
CA VAL A 24 10.76 -16.74 2.47
C VAL A 24 9.42 -16.28 1.88
N ALA A 25 8.89 -16.98 0.87
CA ALA A 25 7.59 -16.63 0.27
C ALA A 25 6.44 -16.73 1.28
N ARG A 26 6.41 -17.78 2.10
CA ARG A 26 5.39 -17.98 3.16
C ARG A 26 5.48 -16.90 4.23
N ARG A 27 6.68 -16.61 4.75
CA ARG A 27 6.88 -15.53 5.72
C ARG A 27 6.51 -14.17 5.15
N GLY A 28 6.87 -13.92 3.89
CA GLY A 28 6.51 -12.70 3.19
C GLY A 28 4.99 -12.54 3.03
N PHE A 29 4.29 -13.64 2.75
CA PHE A 29 2.83 -13.65 2.70
C PHE A 29 2.24 -13.27 4.06
N GLU A 30 2.64 -13.93 5.15
CA GLU A 30 2.15 -13.64 6.50
C GLU A 30 2.37 -12.19 6.93
N LEU A 31 3.56 -11.61 6.62
CA LEU A 31 3.87 -10.22 6.96
C LEU A 31 3.03 -9.23 6.15
N LEU A 32 2.84 -9.48 4.85
CA LEU A 32 2.02 -8.63 3.99
C LEU A 32 0.53 -8.75 4.33
N ASP A 33 0.08 -9.92 4.75
CA ASP A 33 -1.29 -10.15 5.19
C ASP A 33 -1.61 -9.32 6.44
N ARG A 34 -0.74 -9.38 7.46
CA ARG A 34 -0.85 -8.51 8.64
C ARG A 34 -0.80 -7.02 8.28
N LYS A 35 0.11 -6.64 7.34
CA LYS A 35 0.17 -5.24 6.88
C LYS A 35 -1.14 -4.82 6.21
N ARG A 36 -1.77 -5.70 5.41
CA ARG A 36 -3.06 -5.43 4.76
C ARG A 36 -4.14 -5.16 5.81
N ASP A 37 -4.25 -6.01 6.84
CA ASP A 37 -5.28 -5.89 7.86
C ASP A 37 -5.14 -4.59 8.66
N VAL A 38 -3.92 -4.21 9.01
CA VAL A 38 -3.65 -2.93 9.67
C VAL A 38 -3.99 -1.75 8.75
N LEU A 39 -3.62 -1.81 7.45
CA LEU A 39 -3.97 -0.76 6.49
C LEU A 39 -5.48 -0.61 6.32
N ILE A 40 -6.25 -1.69 6.35
CA ILE A 40 -7.72 -1.65 6.29
C ILE A 40 -8.27 -0.92 7.52
N GLY A 41 -7.81 -1.25 8.73
CA GLY A 41 -8.22 -0.59 9.95
C GLY A 41 -7.94 0.92 9.93
N GLU A 42 -6.73 1.32 9.51
CA GLU A 42 -6.36 2.73 9.37
C GLU A 42 -7.20 3.48 8.33
N ILE A 43 -7.47 2.84 7.18
CA ILE A 43 -8.32 3.43 6.15
C ILE A 43 -9.73 3.67 6.68
N LEU A 44 -10.33 2.70 7.38
CA LEU A 44 -11.69 2.84 7.92
C LEU A 44 -11.77 4.00 8.91
N ALA A 45 -10.82 4.08 9.85
CA ALA A 45 -10.75 5.20 10.80
C ALA A 45 -10.60 6.56 10.08
N MET A 46 -9.72 6.64 9.07
CA MET A 46 -9.53 7.87 8.31
C MET A 46 -10.74 8.25 7.46
N VAL A 47 -11.50 7.29 6.95
CA VAL A 47 -12.75 7.54 6.20
C VAL A 47 -13.80 8.15 7.11
N GLU A 48 -13.99 7.60 8.32
CA GLU A 48 -14.94 8.18 9.30
C GLU A 48 -14.58 9.63 9.65
N GLU A 49 -13.29 9.90 9.90
CA GLU A 49 -12.82 11.26 10.15
C GLU A 49 -13.01 12.19 8.94
N ALA A 50 -12.74 11.71 7.72
CA ALA A 50 -12.91 12.47 6.50
C ALA A 50 -14.40 12.80 6.23
N GLU A 51 -15.29 11.85 6.51
CA GLU A 51 -16.74 12.06 6.37
C GLU A 51 -17.28 13.08 7.36
N ALA A 52 -16.81 13.04 8.62
CA ALA A 52 -17.19 14.03 9.62
C ALA A 52 -16.76 15.45 9.19
N VAL A 53 -15.51 15.63 8.74
CA VAL A 53 -15.02 16.91 8.25
C VAL A 53 -15.76 17.36 6.97
N ARG A 54 -16.10 16.43 6.08
CA ARG A 54 -16.89 16.73 4.87
C ARG A 54 -18.29 17.22 5.20
N HIS A 55 -18.94 16.59 6.20
CA HIS A 55 -20.27 17.02 6.64
C HIS A 55 -20.23 18.43 7.23
N GLU A 56 -19.30 18.68 8.16
CA GLU A 56 -19.07 20.01 8.74
C GLU A 56 -18.78 21.06 7.65
N ALA A 57 -17.91 20.73 6.69
CA ALA A 57 -17.61 21.63 5.57
C ALA A 57 -18.86 21.93 4.72
N SER A 58 -19.69 20.93 4.42
CA SER A 58 -20.91 21.10 3.63
C SER A 58 -21.92 22.03 4.32
N GLU A 59 -22.09 21.90 5.62
CA GLU A 59 -22.98 22.76 6.43
C GLU A 59 -22.46 24.20 6.44
N ARG A 60 -21.16 24.40 6.72
CA ARG A 60 -20.54 25.72 6.73
C ARG A 60 -20.57 26.41 5.36
N PHE A 61 -20.38 25.63 4.30
CA PHE A 61 -20.56 26.16 2.94
C PHE A 61 -21.99 26.69 2.71
N GLY A 62 -23.01 25.92 3.14
CA GLY A 62 -24.41 26.35 3.03
C GLY A 62 -24.67 27.67 3.76
N GLU A 63 -24.19 27.79 5.00
CA GLU A 63 -24.31 29.00 5.81
C GLU A 63 -23.58 30.22 5.14
N ALA A 64 -22.34 30.00 4.70
CA ALA A 64 -21.54 31.06 4.05
C ALA A 64 -22.20 31.57 2.75
N TYR A 65 -22.76 30.66 1.93
CA TYR A 65 -23.52 31.05 0.72
C TYR A 65 -24.77 31.81 1.07
N GLN A 66 -25.54 31.38 2.06
CA GLN A 66 -26.75 32.13 2.47
C GLN A 66 -26.40 33.56 2.92
N ARG A 67 -25.35 33.74 3.73
CA ARG A 67 -24.91 35.09 4.14
C ARG A 67 -24.38 35.94 2.99
N LEU A 68 -23.66 35.31 2.04
CA LEU A 68 -23.21 35.98 0.84
C LEU A 68 -24.42 36.46 0.00
N ASP A 69 -25.47 35.68 -0.12
CA ASP A 69 -26.68 36.06 -0.86
C ASP A 69 -27.43 37.21 -0.17
N VAL A 70 -27.49 37.24 1.16
CA VAL A 70 -28.00 38.36 1.94
C VAL A 70 -27.14 39.62 1.69
N ALA A 71 -25.81 39.49 1.71
CA ALA A 71 -24.91 40.60 1.41
C ALA A 71 -25.13 41.16 -0.02
N ARG A 72 -25.32 40.27 -1.00
CA ARG A 72 -25.66 40.64 -2.39
C ARG A 72 -27.03 41.35 -2.49
N ALA A 73 -28.01 40.91 -1.74
CA ALA A 73 -29.33 41.54 -1.72
C ALA A 73 -29.28 42.94 -1.10
N VAL A 74 -28.50 43.14 -0.04
CA VAL A 74 -28.39 44.44 0.65
C VAL A 74 -27.51 45.43 -0.09
N MET A 75 -26.37 44.99 -0.65
CA MET A 75 -25.35 45.88 -1.22
C MET A 75 -25.37 45.92 -2.76
N GLY A 76 -26.06 44.99 -3.40
CA GLY A 76 -26.02 44.76 -4.85
C GLY A 76 -24.82 43.89 -5.29
N THR A 77 -25.07 43.00 -6.24
CA THR A 77 -24.09 41.99 -6.73
C THR A 77 -22.80 42.61 -7.26
N GLU A 78 -22.90 43.72 -8.03
CA GLU A 78 -21.72 44.36 -8.62
C GLU A 78 -20.81 45.05 -7.60
N ARG A 79 -21.37 45.50 -6.48
CA ARG A 79 -20.60 46.11 -5.40
C ARG A 79 -19.84 45.06 -4.62
N VAL A 80 -20.50 43.93 -4.27
CA VAL A 80 -19.88 42.80 -3.62
C VAL A 80 -18.75 42.22 -4.48
N ARG A 81 -18.96 42.06 -5.79
CA ARG A 81 -17.98 41.60 -6.75
C ARG A 81 -16.74 42.50 -6.80
N ARG A 82 -16.91 43.80 -6.86
CA ARG A 82 -15.78 44.75 -6.86
C ARG A 82 -14.98 44.71 -5.57
N LEU A 83 -15.64 44.58 -4.43
CA LEU A 83 -14.99 44.44 -3.14
C LEU A 83 -14.20 43.12 -3.04
N ALA A 84 -14.75 42.01 -3.54
CA ALA A 84 -14.06 40.72 -3.59
C ALA A 84 -12.81 40.77 -4.47
N LEU A 85 -12.81 41.53 -5.56
CA LEU A 85 -11.64 41.68 -6.44
C LEU A 85 -10.55 42.59 -5.84
N SER A 86 -10.93 43.56 -4.97
CA SER A 86 -9.97 44.45 -4.31
C SER A 86 -9.28 43.80 -3.08
N GLY A 87 -9.90 42.79 -2.50
CA GLY A 87 -9.36 42.06 -1.35
C GLY A 87 -8.30 41.05 -1.78
N GLN A 88 -7.03 41.40 -1.68
CA GLN A 88 -5.95 40.41 -1.83
C GLN A 88 -5.85 39.59 -0.54
N ARG A 89 -6.31 38.35 -0.60
CA ARG A 89 -6.06 37.36 0.48
C ARG A 89 -5.04 36.35 0.01
N SER A 90 -4.03 36.14 0.79
CA SER A 90 -3.10 35.05 0.61
C SER A 90 -3.33 34.02 1.70
N VAL A 91 -3.39 32.76 1.29
CA VAL A 91 -3.36 31.60 2.21
C VAL A 91 -1.96 31.03 2.09
N ASP A 92 -1.22 31.02 3.18
CA ASP A 92 0.06 30.30 3.21
C ASP A 92 -0.20 28.84 3.58
N VAL A 93 0.26 27.93 2.72
CA VAL A 93 0.04 26.50 2.87
C VAL A 93 1.39 25.79 2.97
N GLU A 94 1.73 25.32 4.15
CA GLU A 94 2.89 24.50 4.39
C GLU A 94 2.49 23.02 4.38
N ILE A 95 3.10 22.24 3.49
CA ILE A 95 2.85 20.79 3.40
C ILE A 95 4.07 20.05 3.91
N THR A 96 3.94 19.39 5.07
CA THR A 96 4.98 18.56 5.66
C THR A 96 4.65 17.07 5.48
N PRO A 97 5.63 16.22 5.08
CA PRO A 97 5.41 14.79 4.95
C PRO A 97 5.39 14.12 6.33
N ARG A 98 4.38 13.26 6.57
CA ARG A 98 4.28 12.35 7.72
C ARG A 98 4.23 10.92 7.24
N SER A 99 4.84 9.98 7.96
CA SER A 99 4.76 8.55 7.64
C SER A 99 3.70 7.86 8.48
N VAL A 100 2.75 7.18 7.82
CA VAL A 100 1.74 6.33 8.45
C VAL A 100 1.88 4.93 7.84
N MET A 101 2.21 3.93 8.64
CA MET A 101 2.46 2.54 8.19
C MET A 101 3.43 2.39 7.02
N GLY A 102 4.46 3.28 6.95
CA GLY A 102 5.41 3.33 5.85
C GLY A 102 4.88 3.99 4.57
N VAL A 103 3.70 4.60 4.62
CA VAL A 103 3.15 5.44 3.55
C VAL A 103 3.37 6.90 3.90
N VAL A 104 3.96 7.65 2.99
CA VAL A 104 4.13 9.10 3.16
C VAL A 104 2.81 9.80 2.85
N VAL A 105 2.23 10.44 3.88
CA VAL A 105 1.00 11.22 3.78
C VAL A 105 1.29 12.70 4.05
N PRO A 106 0.55 13.63 3.45
CA PRO A 106 0.72 15.04 3.73
C PRO A 106 0.11 15.39 5.08
N MET A 107 0.77 16.27 5.80
CA MET A 107 0.21 17.04 6.91
C MET A 107 0.19 18.50 6.45
N VAL A 108 -1.00 19.07 6.40
CA VAL A 108 -1.22 20.42 5.89
C VAL A 108 -1.33 21.38 7.07
N ARG A 109 -0.44 22.35 7.13
CA ARG A 109 -0.58 23.53 7.96
C ARG A 109 -0.98 24.69 7.06
N TYR A 110 -2.00 25.42 7.43
CA TYR A 110 -2.42 26.60 6.70
C TYR A 110 -2.59 27.73 7.69
N ASP A 111 -2.06 28.87 7.31
CA ASP A 111 -2.27 30.14 7.99
C ASP A 111 -3.09 31.00 7.05
N VAL A 112 -4.35 31.21 7.43
CA VAL A 112 -5.16 32.22 6.76
C VAL A 112 -4.64 33.55 7.25
N LEU A 113 -3.75 34.16 6.47
CA LEU A 113 -3.32 35.52 6.76
C LEU A 113 -4.56 36.39 6.79
N LYS A 114 -5.02 36.77 8.00
CA LYS A 114 -6.13 37.69 8.20
C LYS A 114 -5.72 38.98 7.51
N ALA A 115 -6.15 39.17 6.27
CA ALA A 115 -5.97 40.43 5.62
C ALA A 115 -6.74 41.49 6.44
N ASP A 116 -6.06 42.55 6.86
CA ASP A 116 -6.73 43.73 7.35
C ASP A 116 -7.83 44.09 6.35
N LEU A 117 -9.00 44.49 6.89
CA LEU A 117 -10.14 44.90 6.09
C LEU A 117 -9.65 45.98 5.08
N THR A 118 -9.36 45.56 3.85
CA THR A 118 -8.73 46.37 2.79
C THR A 118 -9.72 47.39 2.20
N TYR A 119 -10.97 47.38 2.70
CA TYR A 119 -12.01 48.28 2.25
C TYR A 119 -12.41 49.24 3.38
N GLY A 120 -12.56 50.53 3.02
CA GLY A 120 -12.90 51.56 3.99
C GLY A 120 -14.23 51.30 4.70
N SER A 121 -14.24 51.44 6.01
CA SER A 121 -15.38 51.20 6.90
C SER A 121 -16.65 52.00 6.55
N GLY A 122 -16.56 53.04 5.74
CA GLY A 122 -17.70 53.83 5.30
C GLY A 122 -18.50 53.28 4.12
N THR A 123 -18.04 52.20 3.47
CA THR A 123 -18.65 51.67 2.23
C THR A 123 -19.12 50.22 2.32
N THR A 124 -18.95 49.57 3.47
CA THR A 124 -19.25 48.16 3.69
C THR A 124 -20.38 47.95 4.68
N SER A 125 -21.03 46.80 4.61
CA SER A 125 -22.06 46.36 5.53
C SER A 125 -21.52 45.32 6.47
N VAL A 126 -21.92 45.32 7.74
CA VAL A 126 -21.61 44.27 8.74
C VAL A 126 -21.94 42.86 8.22
N VAL A 127 -22.95 42.77 7.33
CA VAL A 127 -23.32 41.48 6.70
C VAL A 127 -22.22 40.93 5.81
N LEU A 128 -21.50 41.82 5.09
CA LEU A 128 -20.36 41.38 4.25
C LEU A 128 -19.18 40.93 5.12
N ASP A 129 -18.92 41.63 6.22
CA ASP A 129 -17.84 41.28 7.14
C ASP A 129 -18.10 39.90 7.78
N GLN A 130 -19.35 39.61 8.17
CA GLN A 130 -19.73 38.30 8.64
C GLN A 130 -19.62 37.21 7.58
N ALA A 131 -20.09 37.47 6.36
CA ALA A 131 -19.92 36.53 5.26
C ALA A 131 -18.45 36.23 5.00
N GLN A 132 -17.56 37.20 5.15
CA GLN A 132 -16.13 37.04 5.01
C GLN A 132 -15.54 36.11 6.08
N LEU A 133 -15.93 36.28 7.35
CA LEU A 133 -15.49 35.43 8.44
C LEU A 133 -15.93 33.95 8.25
N ASP A 134 -17.14 33.75 7.72
CA ASP A 134 -17.63 32.41 7.42
C ASP A 134 -16.85 31.77 6.31
N TRP A 135 -16.49 32.49 5.26
CA TRP A 135 -15.64 31.99 4.18
C TRP A 135 -14.22 31.67 4.66
N ASP A 136 -13.66 32.42 5.63
CA ASP A 136 -12.39 32.10 6.24
C ASP A 136 -12.46 30.76 7.00
N ALA A 137 -13.54 30.54 7.75
CA ALA A 137 -13.77 29.27 8.44
C ALA A 137 -13.94 28.09 7.44
N VAL A 138 -14.62 28.33 6.31
CA VAL A 138 -14.74 27.33 5.24
C VAL A 138 -13.38 27.00 4.63
N LEU A 139 -12.52 27.98 4.37
CA LEU A 139 -11.17 27.76 3.84
C LEU A 139 -10.34 26.86 4.78
N GLU A 140 -10.49 27.08 6.09
CA GLU A 140 -9.85 26.24 7.09
C GLU A 140 -10.31 24.78 7.00
N LEU A 141 -11.60 24.54 6.87
CA LEU A 141 -12.16 23.21 6.72
C LEU A 141 -11.74 22.52 5.42
N ILE A 142 -11.59 23.27 4.32
CA ILE A 142 -11.11 22.75 3.04
C ILE A 142 -9.70 22.18 3.19
N GLY A 143 -8.80 22.88 3.87
CA GLY A 143 -7.44 22.41 4.12
C GLY A 143 -7.42 21.08 4.89
N ARG A 144 -8.21 20.99 5.96
CA ARG A 144 -8.37 19.76 6.75
C ARG A 144 -8.96 18.61 5.92
N LEU A 145 -9.98 18.90 5.11
CA LEU A 145 -10.60 17.90 4.24
C LEU A 145 -9.62 17.38 3.20
N ALA A 146 -8.87 18.28 2.55
CA ALA A 146 -7.87 17.92 1.56
C ALA A 146 -6.77 16.99 2.12
N GLU A 147 -6.30 17.26 3.36
CA GLU A 147 -5.36 16.39 4.07
C GLU A 147 -5.94 14.98 4.28
N LYS A 148 -7.17 14.89 4.83
CA LYS A 148 -7.81 13.61 5.12
C LYS A 148 -8.10 12.80 3.86
N VAL A 149 -8.68 13.42 2.85
CA VAL A 149 -8.98 12.76 1.56
C VAL A 149 -7.70 12.28 0.87
N THR A 150 -6.63 13.08 0.87
CA THR A 150 -5.35 12.68 0.28
C THR A 150 -4.71 11.53 1.05
N THR A 151 -4.82 11.53 2.37
CA THR A 151 -4.34 10.45 3.24
C THR A 151 -5.06 9.15 2.92
N VAL A 152 -6.39 9.14 2.91
CA VAL A 152 -7.20 7.97 2.53
C VAL A 152 -6.80 7.44 1.15
N TRP A 153 -6.66 8.33 0.18
CA TRP A 153 -6.28 7.94 -1.17
C TRP A 153 -4.90 7.27 -1.24
N ARG A 154 -3.89 7.82 -0.55
CA ARG A 154 -2.53 7.24 -0.51
C ARG A 154 -2.50 5.89 0.19
N LEU A 155 -3.22 5.74 1.32
CA LEU A 155 -3.35 4.45 2.01
C LEU A 155 -4.06 3.41 1.14
N ALA A 156 -5.13 3.77 0.44
CA ALA A 156 -5.85 2.89 -0.48
C ALA A 156 -4.98 2.42 -1.65
N LEU A 157 -4.13 3.29 -2.19
CA LEU A 157 -3.15 2.90 -3.22
C LEU A 157 -2.14 1.87 -2.69
N GLU A 158 -1.64 2.06 -1.47
CA GLU A 158 -0.70 1.10 -0.86
C GLU A 158 -1.39 -0.22 -0.52
N LEU A 159 -2.62 -0.19 -0.03
CA LEU A 159 -3.45 -1.39 0.17
C LEU A 159 -3.60 -2.18 -1.14
N ARG A 160 -3.93 -1.49 -2.24
CA ARG A 160 -4.04 -2.12 -3.56
C ARG A 160 -2.72 -2.73 -4.05
N ARG A 161 -1.58 -2.11 -3.73
CA ARG A 161 -0.24 -2.66 -4.04
C ARG A 161 0.05 -3.89 -3.19
N THR A 162 -0.25 -3.83 -1.90
CA THR A 162 -0.06 -4.94 -0.95
C THR A 162 -0.92 -6.14 -1.37
N GLN A 163 -2.19 -5.92 -1.71
CA GLN A 163 -3.09 -6.97 -2.19
C GLN A 163 -2.57 -7.65 -3.47
N ARG A 164 -2.05 -6.88 -4.42
CA ARG A 164 -1.45 -7.48 -5.64
C ARG A 164 -0.23 -8.34 -5.33
N ARG A 165 0.60 -7.95 -4.35
CA ARG A 165 1.75 -8.76 -3.91
C ARG A 165 1.31 -10.02 -3.18
N LEU A 166 0.28 -9.94 -2.33
CA LEU A 166 -0.32 -11.10 -1.65
C LEU A 166 -0.86 -12.10 -2.67
N ASN A 167 -1.66 -11.66 -3.63
CA ASN A 167 -2.21 -12.53 -4.68
C ASN A 167 -1.09 -13.20 -5.50
N ALA A 168 -0.01 -12.49 -5.80
CA ALA A 168 1.13 -13.05 -6.51
C ALA A 168 1.87 -14.12 -5.66
N LEU A 169 2.03 -13.89 -4.36
CA LEU A 169 2.65 -14.88 -3.46
C LEU A 169 1.77 -16.12 -3.33
N GLU A 170 0.48 -15.95 -3.10
CA GLU A 170 -0.49 -17.01 -2.86
C GLU A 170 -0.72 -17.89 -4.09
N HIS A 171 -0.97 -17.27 -5.25
CA HIS A 171 -1.40 -18.00 -6.45
C HIS A 171 -0.27 -18.33 -7.42
N LEU A 172 0.90 -17.70 -7.30
CA LEU A 172 2.00 -17.93 -8.23
C LEU A 172 3.26 -18.47 -7.52
N TYR A 173 3.82 -17.76 -6.56
CA TYR A 173 5.13 -18.11 -6.03
C TYR A 173 5.10 -19.30 -5.08
N ILE A 174 4.18 -19.35 -4.12
CA ILE A 174 4.07 -20.46 -3.16
C ILE A 174 3.77 -21.78 -3.87
N PRO A 175 2.78 -21.89 -4.79
CA PRO A 175 2.55 -23.13 -5.53
C PRO A 175 3.75 -23.53 -6.39
N THR A 176 4.36 -22.59 -7.12
CA THR A 176 5.52 -22.85 -7.99
C THR A 176 6.70 -23.42 -7.21
N TYR A 177 7.00 -22.87 -6.03
CA TYR A 177 8.10 -23.38 -5.19
C TYR A 177 7.74 -24.69 -4.52
N THR A 178 6.47 -24.92 -4.13
CA THR A 178 6.01 -26.19 -3.60
C THR A 178 6.16 -27.32 -4.63
N GLU A 179 5.69 -27.08 -5.85
CA GLU A 179 5.86 -28.03 -6.96
C GLU A 179 7.34 -28.30 -7.27
N ALA A 180 8.19 -27.26 -7.22
CA ALA A 180 9.62 -27.40 -7.44
C ALA A 180 10.28 -28.29 -6.36
N VAL A 181 9.93 -28.10 -5.10
CA VAL A 181 10.40 -28.92 -3.98
C VAL A 181 10.00 -30.37 -4.19
N THR A 182 8.72 -30.65 -4.42
CA THR A 182 8.21 -32.02 -4.64
C THR A 182 8.88 -32.70 -5.84
N ARG A 183 9.03 -31.98 -6.96
CA ARG A 183 9.69 -32.53 -8.15
C ARG A 183 11.16 -32.88 -7.90
N ILE A 184 11.90 -32.01 -7.18
CA ILE A 184 13.33 -32.23 -6.91
C ILE A 184 13.48 -33.38 -5.91
N GLU A 185 12.62 -33.49 -4.89
CA GLU A 185 12.60 -34.60 -3.93
C GLU A 185 12.39 -35.92 -4.63
N GLN A 186 11.37 -36.04 -5.50
CA GLN A 186 11.11 -37.23 -6.29
C GLN A 186 12.30 -37.64 -7.18
N ALA A 187 12.91 -36.63 -7.86
CA ALA A 187 14.07 -36.88 -8.72
C ALA A 187 15.32 -37.36 -7.92
N LEU A 188 15.50 -36.89 -6.68
CA LEU A 188 16.58 -37.35 -5.81
C LEU A 188 16.32 -38.73 -5.28
N GLU A 189 15.10 -39.05 -4.84
CA GLU A 189 14.71 -40.38 -4.39
C GLU A 189 14.89 -41.43 -5.51
N GLU A 190 14.53 -41.13 -6.74
CA GLU A 190 14.70 -42.04 -7.86
C GLU A 190 16.18 -42.31 -8.15
N ARG A 191 17.03 -41.26 -8.11
CA ARG A 191 18.49 -41.43 -8.26
C ARG A 191 19.08 -42.28 -7.14
N GLU A 192 18.67 -42.09 -5.89
CA GLU A 192 19.11 -42.89 -4.76
C GLU A 192 18.70 -44.37 -4.92
N ARG A 193 17.48 -44.65 -5.41
CA ARG A 193 17.04 -46.00 -5.76
C ARG A 193 17.90 -46.62 -6.86
N GLU A 194 18.14 -45.89 -7.95
CA GLU A 194 18.98 -46.36 -9.04
C GLU A 194 20.42 -46.67 -8.59
N GLU A 195 21.02 -45.78 -7.79
CA GLU A 195 22.36 -45.98 -7.24
C GLU A 195 22.42 -47.23 -6.32
N PHE A 196 21.40 -47.41 -5.51
CA PHE A 196 21.29 -48.62 -4.65
C PHE A 196 21.19 -49.91 -5.49
N PHE A 197 20.38 -49.92 -6.54
CA PHE A 197 20.28 -51.07 -7.45
C PHE A 197 21.59 -51.32 -8.21
N ARG A 198 22.27 -50.28 -8.69
CA ARG A 198 23.59 -50.39 -9.34
C ARG A 198 24.63 -50.97 -8.38
N ALA A 199 24.68 -50.47 -7.15
CA ALA A 199 25.58 -50.97 -6.11
C ALA A 199 25.31 -52.47 -5.76
N LYS A 200 24.03 -52.85 -5.63
CA LYS A 200 23.62 -54.24 -5.40
C LYS A 200 24.05 -55.18 -6.54
N ARG A 201 23.83 -54.74 -7.81
CA ARG A 201 24.27 -55.52 -8.98
C ARG A 201 25.80 -55.64 -9.07
N ALA A 202 26.54 -54.57 -8.76
CA ALA A 202 28.00 -54.57 -8.76
C ALA A 202 28.55 -55.56 -7.68
N LYS A 203 27.94 -55.51 -6.44
CA LYS A 203 28.31 -56.44 -5.36
C LYS A 203 28.02 -57.88 -5.74
N ALA A 204 26.88 -58.19 -6.34
CA ALA A 204 26.53 -59.54 -6.78
C ALA A 204 27.50 -60.06 -7.86
N LYS A 205 27.91 -59.20 -8.83
CA LYS A 205 28.93 -59.59 -9.84
C LYS A 205 30.30 -59.85 -9.20
N LEU A 206 30.72 -59.05 -8.21
CA LEU A 206 31.99 -59.26 -7.52
C LEU A 206 31.98 -60.56 -6.71
N GLN A 207 30.87 -60.87 -6.04
CA GLN A 207 30.71 -62.13 -5.32
C GLN A 207 30.71 -63.34 -6.24
N ALA A 208 30.05 -63.29 -7.40
CA ALA A 208 30.06 -64.36 -8.38
C ALA A 208 31.48 -64.58 -9.01
N ARG A 209 32.27 -63.52 -9.21
CA ARG A 209 33.68 -63.62 -9.65
C ARG A 209 34.61 -64.23 -8.55
N ARG A 210 34.38 -63.95 -7.29
CA ARG A 210 35.17 -64.52 -6.19
C ARG A 210 34.79 -65.97 -5.87
N GLY A 211 33.55 -66.36 -6.08
CA GLY A 211 33.10 -67.76 -5.90
C GLY A 211 33.44 -68.67 -7.06
N GLY A 212 33.84 -68.16 -8.23
CA GLY A 212 34.27 -68.97 -9.38
C GLY A 212 35.78 -69.19 -9.52
N ALA A 213 36.57 -68.58 -8.61
CA ALA A 213 37.99 -68.83 -8.51
C ALA A 213 38.26 -69.93 -7.38
N SER A 214 37.84 -71.14 -7.69
CA SER A 214 38.30 -72.30 -6.92
C SER A 214 39.78 -72.56 -7.26
N PRO A 215 40.72 -72.75 -6.33
CA PRO A 215 42.09 -73.13 -6.66
C PRO A 215 42.08 -74.55 -7.19
N SER A 216 42.45 -74.69 -8.46
CA SER A 216 42.88 -76.01 -8.95
C SER A 216 44.13 -76.38 -8.22
N ASP A 217 44.05 -77.48 -7.41
CA ASP A 217 45.17 -78.15 -6.77
C ASP A 217 46.23 -78.54 -7.81
N PRO A 218 47.50 -78.34 -7.56
CA PRO A 218 48.56 -78.96 -8.29
C PRO A 218 48.95 -80.36 -7.64
N THR A 219 48.70 -81.38 -8.37
CA THR A 219 49.44 -82.65 -8.18
C THR A 219 50.64 -82.68 -9.07
#